data_81dcf47ab3150809ac36039d71c056f9
#
_entry.id   81dcf47ab3150809ac36039d71c056f9
#
_cell.length_a   1.000
_cell.length_b   1.000
_cell.length_c   1.000
_cell.angle_alpha   90.00
_cell.angle_beta   90.00
_cell.angle_gamma   90.00
#
_symmetry.space_group_name_H-M   'P 1'
#
loop_
_entity.id
_entity.type
_entity.pdbx_description
1 polymer ?
#
loop_
_entity_poly.entity_id
_entity_poly.type
_entity_poly.pdbx_seq_one_letter_code
_entity_poly.pdbx_strand_id
1 'polypeptide(L)'
;MRDFQFPGRSPVRATEAMAATSHPLSTLAAIDMLRAGGNAMDAAVCAAAVQAVVEPQSTGIGGDCFVLYCPKGQGEVIAFNGSGRAPAAATIDWYRDKGFSELPLHGPHAVTVPGAVDAWCRLLEDHGRKGLADALAPAIRYAEEGYVVHDRVAFDWHDPETDLSADEVATRIFLPSGKPPKAGDIHRQPELAETLRIVARKGRAGFYEGAVADDLVGRLRALGGLHTLDDFAATRGDYRTPVSTSYRGHDIHQMPPNNQGLTALLILNVLSGFDFGKLDPEGAERLHLEIEAGRLAYQDRDAFVADQDHVDVPVQALLSSAYADSLRAAIDPERAMTHLPRLNLPGSDTVYISVVDRDRNAVSFINSTYYSFGSGVVGPKTGVVLQNRGSSFRLDPRHPNAIAPGKRPMHTIMPGMMTKNGRAMMPFGVMGGGYQPFGHVHLLTNMIDFGMDPQQAIDAARVFYNHDVVEAERSVHPDAIEGLRRRGHRVVEPDHPLGGGQAVLIDWEKGTLTGASDPRKDGLALGY
;
A
#
# COMPACT_ATOMS: atom_id res chain seq x y z
N MET A 1 16.95 11.48 20.64
CA MET A 1 15.84 11.72 21.61
C MET A 1 15.06 12.92 21.10
N ARG A 2 13.72 12.79 21.06
CA ARG A 2 12.83 13.87 20.58
C ARG A 2 13.09 15.17 21.34
N ASP A 3 13.12 16.30 20.64
CA ASP A 3 13.13 17.62 21.25
C ASP A 3 11.67 18.02 21.61
N PHE A 4 11.40 18.17 22.89
CA PHE A 4 10.05 18.50 23.38
C PHE A 4 9.69 19.98 23.21
N GLN A 5 10.61 20.83 22.71
CA GLN A 5 10.27 22.21 22.32
C GLN A 5 9.53 22.28 20.98
N PHE A 6 9.64 21.22 20.14
CA PHE A 6 8.89 21.10 18.90
C PHE A 6 7.67 20.20 19.08
N PRO A 7 6.43 20.71 18.83
CA PRO A 7 5.23 19.89 18.84
C PRO A 7 5.32 18.73 17.83
N GLY A 8 4.83 17.56 18.21
CA GLY A 8 4.83 16.38 17.35
C GLY A 8 4.43 15.14 18.13
N ARG A 9 4.30 14.00 17.46
CA ARG A 9 4.00 12.73 18.13
C ARG A 9 5.25 12.15 18.78
N SER A 10 5.09 11.61 19.98
CA SER A 10 6.09 10.72 20.55
C SER A 10 5.89 9.31 20.01
N PRO A 11 6.97 8.54 19.78
CA PRO A 11 6.83 7.12 19.48
C PRO A 11 6.18 6.41 20.68
N VAL A 12 5.33 5.43 20.39
CA VAL A 12 4.70 4.58 21.41
C VAL A 12 5.65 3.46 21.79
N ARG A 13 5.76 3.15 23.08
CA ARG A 13 6.63 2.06 23.57
C ARG A 13 5.82 1.03 24.33
N ALA A 14 6.14 -0.24 24.12
CA ALA A 14 5.48 -1.37 24.76
C ALA A 14 6.45 -2.55 24.95
N THR A 15 6.05 -3.54 25.72
CA THR A 15 6.85 -4.73 25.98
C THR A 15 6.26 -5.99 25.35
N GLU A 16 4.94 -6.09 25.24
CA GLU A 16 4.27 -7.32 24.81
C GLU A 16 3.84 -7.28 23.33
N ALA A 17 3.03 -6.29 22.96
CA ALA A 17 2.49 -6.22 21.60
C ALA A 17 2.31 -4.77 21.15
N MET A 18 2.32 -4.57 19.82
CA MET A 18 2.18 -3.26 19.19
C MET A 18 1.44 -3.39 17.85
N ALA A 19 0.53 -2.46 17.58
CA ALA A 19 -0.08 -2.27 16.28
C ALA A 19 -0.01 -0.79 15.88
N ALA A 20 0.23 -0.52 14.59
CA ALA A 20 0.20 0.81 14.00
C ALA A 20 -0.58 0.75 12.68
N THR A 21 -1.59 1.61 12.54
CA THR A 21 -2.45 1.69 11.35
C THR A 21 -2.80 3.14 11.01
N SER A 22 -3.41 3.38 9.85
CA SER A 22 -3.84 4.73 9.42
C SER A 22 -5.10 5.25 10.10
N HIS A 23 -5.80 4.40 10.89
CA HIS A 23 -7.06 4.79 11.54
C HIS A 23 -7.14 4.30 13.00
N PRO A 24 -7.56 5.13 13.99
CA PRO A 24 -7.55 4.75 15.39
C PRO A 24 -8.47 3.59 15.72
N LEU A 25 -9.64 3.47 15.07
CA LEU A 25 -10.56 2.33 15.28
C LEU A 25 -9.95 1.01 14.80
N SER A 26 -9.16 1.03 13.73
CA SER A 26 -8.43 -0.13 13.23
C SER A 26 -7.32 -0.56 14.21
N THR A 27 -6.54 0.41 14.71
CA THR A 27 -5.50 0.13 15.72
C THR A 27 -6.12 -0.43 17.00
N LEU A 28 -7.24 0.13 17.46
CA LEU A 28 -7.97 -0.37 18.64
C LEU A 28 -8.41 -1.82 18.44
N ALA A 29 -9.01 -2.14 17.28
CA ALA A 29 -9.46 -3.49 16.98
C ALA A 29 -8.30 -4.50 16.92
N ALA A 30 -7.14 -4.10 16.38
CA ALA A 30 -5.92 -4.92 16.40
C ALA A 30 -5.45 -5.20 17.84
N ILE A 31 -5.42 -4.19 18.71
CA ILE A 31 -5.02 -4.34 20.11
C ILE A 31 -6.01 -5.22 20.89
N ASP A 32 -7.32 -5.04 20.67
CA ASP A 32 -8.33 -5.88 21.31
C ASP A 32 -8.20 -7.35 20.87
N MET A 33 -7.93 -7.60 19.59
CA MET A 33 -7.67 -8.94 19.06
C MET A 33 -6.43 -9.58 19.71
N LEU A 34 -5.33 -8.84 19.86
CA LEU A 34 -4.11 -9.31 20.56
C LEU A 34 -4.39 -9.63 22.02
N ARG A 35 -5.12 -8.77 22.74
CA ARG A 35 -5.52 -8.98 24.14
C ARG A 35 -6.48 -10.16 24.31
N ALA A 36 -7.32 -10.43 23.31
CA ALA A 36 -8.21 -11.60 23.28
C ALA A 36 -7.48 -12.91 22.98
N GLY A 37 -6.13 -12.89 22.83
CA GLY A 37 -5.30 -14.07 22.60
C GLY A 37 -5.07 -14.40 21.12
N GLY A 38 -5.46 -13.54 20.20
CA GLY A 38 -5.04 -13.58 18.79
C GLY A 38 -3.54 -13.28 18.67
N ASN A 39 -2.95 -13.67 17.53
CA ASN A 39 -1.57 -13.34 17.19
C ASN A 39 -1.50 -12.15 16.23
N ALA A 40 -0.30 -11.80 15.76
CA ALA A 40 -0.09 -10.66 14.87
C ALA A 40 -0.85 -10.79 13.54
N MET A 41 -1.04 -12.00 13.01
CA MET A 41 -1.81 -12.21 11.77
C MET A 41 -3.31 -11.99 11.99
N ASP A 42 -3.88 -12.52 13.09
CA ASP A 42 -5.28 -12.28 13.46
C ASP A 42 -5.54 -10.77 13.62
N ALA A 43 -4.64 -10.07 14.29
CA ALA A 43 -4.74 -8.63 14.51
C ALA A 43 -4.62 -7.82 13.21
N ALA A 44 -3.73 -8.21 12.30
CA ALA A 44 -3.57 -7.54 11.01
C ALA A 44 -4.81 -7.70 10.12
N VAL A 45 -5.38 -8.90 10.02
CA VAL A 45 -6.63 -9.12 9.26
C VAL A 45 -7.81 -8.40 9.91
N CYS A 46 -7.92 -8.42 11.24
CA CYS A 46 -8.95 -7.68 11.97
C CYS A 46 -8.86 -6.17 11.70
N ALA A 47 -7.64 -5.62 11.75
CA ALA A 47 -7.38 -4.22 11.42
C ALA A 47 -7.76 -3.89 9.98
N ALA A 48 -7.37 -4.73 9.00
CA ALA A 48 -7.68 -4.55 7.59
C ALA A 48 -9.19 -4.59 7.33
N ALA A 49 -9.91 -5.49 8.00
CA ALA A 49 -11.36 -5.58 7.90
C ALA A 49 -12.05 -4.32 8.46
N VAL A 50 -11.57 -3.78 9.58
CA VAL A 50 -12.08 -2.51 10.11
C VAL A 50 -11.77 -1.35 9.17
N GLN A 51 -10.54 -1.26 8.63
CA GLN A 51 -10.18 -0.21 7.67
C GLN A 51 -11.04 -0.27 6.41
N ALA A 52 -11.39 -1.46 5.91
CA ALA A 52 -12.29 -1.64 4.77
C ALA A 52 -13.68 -1.02 4.99
N VAL A 53 -14.06 -0.74 6.25
CA VAL A 53 -15.30 -0.06 6.63
C VAL A 53 -15.07 1.42 6.90
N VAL A 54 -14.03 1.76 7.68
CA VAL A 54 -13.85 3.13 8.20
C VAL A 54 -12.99 4.04 7.31
N GLU A 55 -12.31 3.46 6.32
CA GLU A 55 -11.54 4.17 5.28
C GLU A 55 -11.98 3.68 3.87
N PRO A 56 -13.29 3.75 3.53
CA PRO A 56 -13.82 3.14 2.30
C PRO A 56 -13.27 3.79 1.02
N GLN A 57 -12.76 5.01 1.09
CA GLN A 57 -12.10 5.68 0.00
C GLN A 57 -10.72 5.06 -0.30
N SER A 58 -10.03 4.50 0.68
CA SER A 58 -8.64 4.03 0.54
C SER A 58 -8.53 2.51 0.34
N THR A 59 -9.51 1.76 0.85
CA THR A 59 -9.43 0.29 0.90
C THR A 59 -10.81 -0.37 0.96
N GLY A 60 -10.85 -1.69 0.78
CA GLY A 60 -12.09 -2.46 0.84
C GLY A 60 -11.86 -3.95 0.63
N ILE A 61 -12.89 -4.75 0.90
CA ILE A 61 -12.88 -6.20 0.61
C ILE A 61 -12.92 -6.51 -0.88
N GLY A 62 -13.27 -5.53 -1.71
CA GLY A 62 -13.20 -5.60 -3.17
C GLY A 62 -11.86 -5.14 -3.74
N GLY A 63 -10.82 -5.06 -2.91
CA GLY A 63 -9.45 -4.71 -3.26
C GLY A 63 -8.47 -5.89 -3.27
N ASP A 64 -7.19 -5.56 -3.20
CA ASP A 64 -6.07 -6.49 -3.17
C ASP A 64 -5.26 -6.38 -1.87
N CYS A 65 -4.52 -7.43 -1.54
CA CYS A 65 -3.72 -7.54 -0.33
C CYS A 65 -2.32 -8.11 -0.61
N PHE A 66 -1.29 -7.57 0.05
CA PHE A 66 0.04 -8.17 0.11
C PHE A 66 0.54 -8.20 1.55
N VAL A 67 1.30 -9.24 1.88
CA VAL A 67 1.81 -9.42 3.24
C VAL A 67 3.26 -9.89 3.22
N LEU A 68 4.08 -9.30 4.09
CA LEU A 68 5.34 -9.89 4.55
C LEU A 68 5.18 -10.30 6.01
N TYR A 69 5.55 -11.52 6.32
CA TYR A 69 5.40 -12.10 7.65
C TYR A 69 6.69 -12.77 8.10
N CYS A 70 7.15 -12.45 9.30
CA CYS A 70 8.28 -13.10 9.93
C CYS A 70 7.81 -13.82 11.21
N PRO A 71 7.59 -15.15 11.16
CA PRO A 71 7.17 -15.92 12.33
C PRO A 71 8.18 -15.83 13.46
N LYS A 72 7.71 -15.55 14.68
CA LYS A 72 8.56 -15.37 15.87
C LYS A 72 9.68 -14.35 15.70
N GLY A 73 9.58 -13.49 14.68
CA GLY A 73 10.60 -12.51 14.32
C GLY A 73 11.97 -13.12 13.95
N GLN A 74 12.03 -14.38 13.55
CA GLN A 74 13.27 -15.08 13.24
C GLN A 74 13.10 -16.02 12.05
N GLY A 75 14.19 -16.22 11.31
CA GLY A 75 14.19 -17.11 10.15
C GLY A 75 13.75 -16.42 8.86
N GLU A 76 13.10 -17.17 7.99
CA GLU A 76 12.68 -16.67 6.68
C GLU A 76 11.48 -15.71 6.77
N VAL A 77 11.51 -14.67 5.95
CA VAL A 77 10.37 -13.80 5.72
C VAL A 77 9.47 -14.43 4.68
N ILE A 78 8.22 -14.64 5.04
CA ILE A 78 7.18 -15.19 4.16
C ILE A 78 6.52 -14.04 3.42
N ALA A 79 6.35 -14.17 2.09
CA ALA A 79 5.63 -13.21 1.27
C ALA A 79 4.34 -13.84 0.73
N PHE A 80 3.22 -13.12 0.83
CA PHE A 80 1.93 -13.55 0.27
C PHE A 80 1.40 -12.52 -0.72
N ASN A 81 1.10 -12.97 -1.94
CA ASN A 81 0.53 -12.18 -3.03
C ASN A 81 -0.96 -12.48 -3.15
N GLY A 82 -1.79 -11.60 -2.61
CA GLY A 82 -3.24 -11.62 -2.74
C GLY A 82 -3.73 -10.57 -3.73
N SER A 83 -3.03 -10.36 -4.86
CA SER A 83 -3.50 -9.49 -5.94
C SER A 83 -4.37 -10.24 -6.93
N GLY A 84 -5.36 -9.54 -7.43
CA GLY A 84 -6.33 -10.05 -8.39
C GLY A 84 -5.79 -10.21 -9.81
N ARG A 85 -6.50 -10.97 -10.61
CA ARG A 85 -6.16 -11.28 -12.00
C ARG A 85 -7.16 -10.67 -12.96
N ALA A 86 -6.71 -10.35 -14.18
CA ALA A 86 -7.60 -9.97 -15.27
C ALA A 86 -8.56 -11.12 -15.59
N PRO A 87 -9.82 -10.83 -16.00
CA PRO A 87 -10.76 -11.85 -16.44
C PRO A 87 -10.21 -12.69 -17.60
N ALA A 88 -10.63 -13.94 -17.69
CA ALA A 88 -10.20 -14.86 -18.76
C ALA A 88 -10.52 -14.35 -20.17
N ALA A 89 -11.53 -13.51 -20.33
CA ALA A 89 -11.90 -12.91 -21.61
C ALA A 89 -11.15 -11.60 -21.94
N ALA A 90 -10.28 -11.12 -21.05
CA ALA A 90 -9.58 -9.84 -21.20
C ALA A 90 -8.33 -10.00 -22.10
N THR A 91 -8.48 -9.71 -23.40
CA THR A 91 -7.40 -9.74 -24.38
C THR A 91 -7.16 -8.35 -24.99
N ILE A 92 -5.92 -8.07 -25.43
CA ILE A 92 -5.57 -6.81 -26.11
C ILE A 92 -6.47 -6.60 -27.34
N ASP A 93 -6.68 -7.66 -28.13
CA ASP A 93 -7.48 -7.58 -29.37
C ASP A 93 -8.91 -7.19 -29.05
N TRP A 94 -9.51 -7.78 -28.02
CA TRP A 94 -10.87 -7.41 -27.59
C TRP A 94 -10.99 -5.92 -27.25
N TYR A 95 -10.03 -5.38 -26.48
CA TYR A 95 -10.04 -3.95 -26.10
C TYR A 95 -9.85 -3.05 -27.31
N ARG A 96 -8.91 -3.39 -28.22
CA ARG A 96 -8.66 -2.62 -29.44
C ARG A 96 -9.86 -2.63 -30.39
N ASP A 97 -10.51 -3.78 -30.56
CA ASP A 97 -11.72 -3.93 -31.38
C ASP A 97 -12.89 -3.09 -30.83
N LYS A 98 -12.89 -2.82 -29.51
CA LYS A 98 -13.85 -1.92 -28.86
C LYS A 98 -13.42 -0.45 -28.88
N GLY A 99 -12.28 -0.12 -29.48
CA GLY A 99 -11.79 1.25 -29.64
C GLY A 99 -11.01 1.80 -28.45
N PHE A 100 -10.61 0.95 -27.49
CA PHE A 100 -9.77 1.39 -26.38
C PHE A 100 -8.31 1.62 -26.86
N SER A 101 -7.76 2.80 -26.57
CA SER A 101 -6.33 3.10 -26.70
C SER A 101 -5.55 2.78 -25.42
N GLU A 102 -6.23 2.84 -24.26
CA GLU A 102 -5.72 2.53 -22.93
C GLU A 102 -6.86 1.99 -22.06
N LEU A 103 -6.54 1.36 -20.94
CA LEU A 103 -7.56 0.93 -19.99
C LEU A 103 -8.06 2.12 -19.18
N PRO A 104 -9.39 2.26 -18.98
CA PRO A 104 -9.94 3.38 -18.24
C PRO A 104 -9.59 3.29 -16.74
N LEU A 105 -9.57 4.42 -16.07
CA LEU A 105 -9.37 4.48 -14.61
C LEU A 105 -10.62 4.01 -13.84
N HIS A 106 -11.81 4.28 -14.38
CA HIS A 106 -13.09 3.97 -13.76
C HIS A 106 -13.92 2.99 -14.58
N GLY A 107 -14.92 2.40 -13.93
CA GLY A 107 -15.83 1.45 -14.56
C GLY A 107 -15.31 0.01 -14.60
N PRO A 108 -16.06 -0.91 -15.25
CA PRO A 108 -15.86 -2.35 -15.13
C PRO A 108 -14.56 -2.86 -15.77
N HIS A 109 -13.99 -2.12 -16.72
CA HIS A 109 -12.76 -2.51 -17.43
C HIS A 109 -11.49 -2.19 -16.63
N ALA A 110 -11.60 -1.36 -15.58
CA ALA A 110 -10.53 -1.12 -14.62
C ALA A 110 -10.41 -2.21 -13.55
N VAL A 111 -11.43 -3.07 -13.41
CA VAL A 111 -11.51 -4.07 -12.33
C VAL A 111 -10.73 -5.33 -12.71
N THR A 112 -9.82 -5.75 -11.82
CA THR A 112 -9.36 -7.15 -11.74
C THR A 112 -10.15 -7.87 -10.64
N VAL A 113 -10.25 -9.20 -10.69
CA VAL A 113 -10.99 -9.93 -9.66
C VAL A 113 -10.37 -9.66 -8.30
N PRO A 114 -11.11 -9.18 -7.28
CA PRO A 114 -10.52 -8.84 -5.98
C PRO A 114 -9.81 -10.02 -5.30
N GLY A 115 -8.63 -9.80 -4.73
CA GLY A 115 -7.86 -10.85 -4.07
C GLY A 115 -7.81 -10.78 -2.54
N ALA A 116 -8.27 -9.68 -1.93
CA ALA A 116 -8.10 -9.42 -0.50
C ALA A 116 -8.77 -10.47 0.40
N VAL A 117 -10.02 -10.86 0.11
CA VAL A 117 -10.77 -11.83 0.96
C VAL A 117 -10.13 -13.23 0.90
N ASP A 118 -9.65 -13.66 -0.28
CA ASP A 118 -8.92 -14.94 -0.39
C ASP A 118 -7.63 -14.90 0.45
N ALA A 119 -6.88 -13.80 0.37
CA ALA A 119 -5.68 -13.58 1.19
C ALA A 119 -5.97 -13.65 2.69
N TRP A 120 -7.02 -12.96 3.17
CA TRP A 120 -7.39 -12.95 4.58
C TRP A 120 -7.75 -14.36 5.08
N CYS A 121 -8.57 -15.09 4.32
CA CYS A 121 -8.94 -16.45 4.66
C CYS A 121 -7.72 -17.36 4.75
N ARG A 122 -6.86 -17.32 3.73
CA ARG A 122 -5.67 -18.18 3.64
C ARG A 122 -4.66 -17.86 4.74
N LEU A 123 -4.39 -16.59 4.98
CA LEU A 123 -3.41 -16.16 6.00
C LEU A 123 -3.87 -16.51 7.42
N LEU A 124 -5.19 -16.40 7.71
CA LEU A 124 -5.73 -16.83 9.00
C LEU A 124 -5.73 -18.36 9.16
N GLU A 125 -6.04 -19.11 8.10
CA GLU A 125 -5.97 -20.58 8.11
C GLU A 125 -4.55 -21.08 8.38
N ASP A 126 -3.55 -20.51 7.73
CA ASP A 126 -2.17 -20.96 7.81
C ASP A 126 -1.41 -20.42 9.03
N HIS A 127 -1.73 -19.21 9.49
CA HIS A 127 -0.91 -18.47 10.47
C HIS A 127 -1.71 -17.85 11.63
N GLY A 128 -3.04 -17.84 11.60
CA GLY A 128 -3.89 -17.30 12.66
C GLY A 128 -4.05 -18.25 13.84
N ARG A 129 -4.58 -17.71 14.94
CA ARG A 129 -5.02 -18.45 16.14
C ARG A 129 -6.52 -18.33 16.37
N LYS A 130 -7.12 -17.29 15.79
CA LYS A 130 -8.55 -17.00 15.82
C LYS A 130 -9.19 -17.30 14.49
N GLY A 131 -10.49 -17.45 14.49
CA GLY A 131 -11.24 -17.67 13.26
C GLY A 131 -11.55 -16.38 12.51
N LEU A 132 -11.91 -16.52 11.23
CA LEU A 132 -12.32 -15.39 10.39
C LEU A 132 -13.51 -14.62 10.99
N ALA A 133 -14.44 -15.30 11.65
CA ALA A 133 -15.59 -14.67 12.30
C ALA A 133 -15.16 -13.70 13.43
N ASP A 134 -14.18 -14.08 14.23
CA ASP A 134 -13.63 -13.22 15.28
C ASP A 134 -12.93 -11.98 14.67
N ALA A 135 -12.16 -12.19 13.59
CA ALA A 135 -11.45 -11.12 12.91
C ALA A 135 -12.39 -10.10 12.24
N LEU A 136 -13.54 -10.56 11.71
CA LEU A 136 -14.50 -9.68 11.03
C LEU A 136 -15.52 -9.02 11.98
N ALA A 137 -15.68 -9.51 13.21
CA ALA A 137 -16.72 -9.04 14.14
C ALA A 137 -16.68 -7.52 14.41
N PRO A 138 -15.52 -6.86 14.65
CA PRO A 138 -15.48 -5.41 14.83
C PRO A 138 -15.88 -4.64 13.56
N ALA A 139 -15.46 -5.11 12.37
CA ALA A 139 -15.81 -4.50 11.10
C ALA A 139 -17.32 -4.57 10.83
N ILE A 140 -17.94 -5.74 11.10
CA ILE A 140 -19.38 -5.92 10.98
C ILE A 140 -20.12 -4.92 11.87
N ARG A 141 -19.69 -4.77 13.13
CA ARG A 141 -20.29 -3.82 14.07
C ARG A 141 -20.20 -2.38 13.55
N TYR A 142 -19.03 -1.91 13.13
CA TYR A 142 -18.87 -0.55 12.60
C TYR A 142 -19.67 -0.32 11.32
N ALA A 143 -19.75 -1.31 10.44
CA ALA A 143 -20.55 -1.20 9.22
C ALA A 143 -22.05 -1.08 9.52
N GLU A 144 -22.56 -1.84 10.50
CA GLU A 144 -23.99 -1.87 10.87
C GLU A 144 -24.40 -0.69 11.75
N GLU A 145 -23.69 -0.51 12.88
CA GLU A 145 -24.04 0.52 13.89
C GLU A 145 -23.61 1.92 13.43
N GLY A 146 -22.60 1.99 12.57
CA GLY A 146 -21.96 3.21 12.10
C GLY A 146 -20.67 3.56 12.84
N TYR A 147 -19.89 4.40 12.23
CA TYR A 147 -18.66 4.96 12.78
C TYR A 147 -18.61 6.47 12.52
N VAL A 148 -17.84 7.16 13.35
CA VAL A 148 -17.61 8.60 13.16
C VAL A 148 -16.56 8.79 12.08
N VAL A 149 -16.87 9.59 11.06
CA VAL A 149 -15.94 9.96 10.00
C VAL A 149 -14.87 10.88 10.56
N HIS A 150 -13.59 10.51 10.42
CA HIS A 150 -12.45 11.28 10.89
C HIS A 150 -12.03 12.36 9.90
N ASP A 151 -11.18 13.30 10.33
CA ASP A 151 -10.80 14.48 9.54
C ASP A 151 -10.09 14.11 8.24
N ARG A 152 -9.13 13.19 8.28
CA ARG A 152 -8.41 12.79 7.08
C ARG A 152 -9.28 11.93 6.14
N VAL A 153 -10.12 11.08 6.69
CA VAL A 153 -11.11 10.31 5.91
C VAL A 153 -12.07 11.25 5.19
N ALA A 154 -12.58 12.28 5.88
CA ALA A 154 -13.44 13.31 5.27
C ALA A 154 -12.70 14.08 4.16
N PHE A 155 -11.43 14.43 4.37
CA PHE A 155 -10.61 15.11 3.37
C PHE A 155 -10.41 14.26 2.12
N ASP A 156 -10.00 12.99 2.28
CA ASP A 156 -9.76 12.06 1.16
C ASP A 156 -11.07 11.65 0.46
N TRP A 157 -12.24 11.73 1.13
CA TRP A 157 -13.55 11.44 0.52
C TRP A 157 -13.96 12.44 -0.57
N HIS A 158 -13.34 13.63 -0.57
CA HIS A 158 -13.59 14.70 -1.55
C HIS A 158 -12.61 14.65 -2.73
N ASP A 159 -11.96 13.53 -2.96
CA ASP A 159 -11.01 13.36 -4.07
C ASP A 159 -11.72 13.67 -5.42
N PRO A 160 -11.25 14.71 -6.16
CA PRO A 160 -11.87 15.10 -7.42
C PRO A 160 -11.67 14.08 -8.55
N GLU A 161 -10.75 13.13 -8.41
CA GLU A 161 -10.51 12.09 -9.41
C GLU A 161 -11.63 11.04 -9.46
N THR A 162 -12.44 10.93 -8.39
CA THR A 162 -13.53 9.96 -8.32
C THR A 162 -14.90 10.64 -8.18
N ASP A 163 -15.66 10.63 -9.28
CA ASP A 163 -17.05 11.11 -9.27
C ASP A 163 -18.02 10.02 -8.80
N LEU A 164 -18.26 9.95 -7.50
CA LEU A 164 -19.23 9.02 -6.91
C LEU A 164 -20.68 9.29 -7.39
N SER A 165 -20.97 10.48 -7.91
CA SER A 165 -22.31 10.83 -8.41
C SER A 165 -22.60 10.22 -9.79
N ALA A 166 -21.59 9.76 -10.49
CA ALA A 166 -21.74 9.08 -11.78
C ALA A 166 -22.38 7.69 -11.66
N ASP A 167 -22.44 7.11 -10.46
CA ASP A 167 -23.03 5.79 -10.19
C ASP A 167 -24.10 5.90 -9.11
N GLU A 168 -25.32 5.45 -9.42
CA GLU A 168 -26.48 5.51 -8.51
C GLU A 168 -26.23 4.74 -7.20
N VAL A 169 -25.55 3.59 -7.28
CA VAL A 169 -25.26 2.75 -6.10
C VAL A 169 -24.21 3.41 -5.22
N ALA A 170 -23.12 3.93 -5.83
CA ALA A 170 -22.09 4.66 -5.12
C ALA A 170 -22.67 5.92 -4.45
N THR A 171 -23.50 6.68 -5.17
CA THR A 171 -24.22 7.85 -4.64
C THR A 171 -25.04 7.47 -3.40
N ARG A 172 -25.86 6.42 -3.49
CA ARG A 172 -26.74 5.99 -2.41
C ARG A 172 -25.97 5.61 -1.14
N ILE A 173 -24.84 4.93 -1.29
CA ILE A 173 -24.07 4.40 -0.17
C ILE A 173 -23.11 5.46 0.39
N PHE A 174 -22.38 6.16 -0.46
CA PHE A 174 -21.27 7.02 -0.05
C PHE A 174 -21.58 8.52 -0.06
N LEU A 175 -22.72 8.91 -0.62
CA LEU A 175 -23.23 10.30 -0.62
C LEU A 175 -24.66 10.36 -0.04
N PRO A 176 -24.90 9.89 1.21
CA PRO A 176 -26.25 9.70 1.75
C PRO A 176 -27.13 10.96 1.78
N SER A 177 -26.52 12.13 1.72
CA SER A 177 -27.21 13.44 1.62
C SER A 177 -26.93 14.13 0.27
N GLY A 178 -26.53 13.38 -0.75
CA GLY A 178 -26.08 13.90 -2.05
C GLY A 178 -24.71 14.59 -2.00
N LYS A 179 -23.99 14.45 -0.89
CA LYS A 179 -22.66 15.04 -0.66
C LYS A 179 -21.79 14.10 0.18
N PRO A 180 -20.45 14.18 0.05
CA PRO A 180 -19.52 13.50 0.94
C PRO A 180 -19.80 13.84 2.42
N PRO A 181 -19.64 12.88 3.34
CA PRO A 181 -19.77 13.14 4.77
C PRO A 181 -18.65 14.05 5.25
N LYS A 182 -18.92 14.79 6.32
CA LYS A 182 -17.95 15.67 7.00
C LYS A 182 -17.34 14.95 8.20
N ALA A 183 -16.20 15.42 8.65
CA ALA A 183 -15.64 15.02 9.93
C ALA A 183 -16.66 15.20 11.06
N GLY A 184 -16.86 14.15 11.87
CA GLY A 184 -17.85 14.10 12.93
C GLY A 184 -19.20 13.49 12.52
N ASP A 185 -19.49 13.31 11.23
CA ASP A 185 -20.70 12.63 10.78
C ASP A 185 -20.61 11.12 11.07
N ILE A 186 -21.78 10.49 11.22
CA ILE A 186 -21.87 9.03 11.37
C ILE A 186 -22.21 8.41 10.03
N HIS A 187 -21.34 7.53 9.54
CA HIS A 187 -21.54 6.77 8.31
C HIS A 187 -21.86 5.30 8.61
N ARG A 188 -22.77 4.69 7.83
CA ARG A 188 -23.20 3.29 7.94
C ARG A 188 -23.16 2.61 6.59
N GLN A 189 -22.85 1.31 6.60
CA GLN A 189 -22.77 0.47 5.41
C GLN A 189 -23.48 -0.89 5.66
N PRO A 190 -24.81 -0.90 5.79
CA PRO A 190 -25.54 -2.11 6.18
C PRO A 190 -25.42 -3.25 5.17
N GLU A 191 -25.34 -2.95 3.87
CA GLU A 191 -25.10 -3.95 2.84
C GLU A 191 -23.74 -4.61 3.00
N LEU A 192 -22.69 -3.82 3.30
CA LEU A 192 -21.36 -4.34 3.57
C LEU A 192 -21.31 -5.16 4.87
N ALA A 193 -22.06 -4.76 5.90
CA ALA A 193 -22.19 -5.54 7.14
C ALA A 193 -22.74 -6.95 6.87
N GLU A 194 -23.79 -7.08 6.04
CA GLU A 194 -24.33 -8.40 5.69
C GLU A 194 -23.37 -9.22 4.84
N THR A 195 -22.66 -8.57 3.90
CA THR A 195 -21.61 -9.22 3.12
C THR A 195 -20.50 -9.77 4.02
N LEU A 196 -20.03 -8.99 4.98
CA LEU A 196 -19.03 -9.44 5.95
C LEU A 196 -19.54 -10.59 6.82
N ARG A 197 -20.83 -10.61 7.19
CA ARG A 197 -21.43 -11.76 7.89
C ARG A 197 -21.46 -13.03 7.05
N ILE A 198 -21.76 -12.90 5.76
CA ILE A 198 -21.73 -14.04 4.82
C ILE A 198 -20.29 -14.59 4.75
N VAL A 199 -19.30 -13.72 4.59
CA VAL A 199 -17.88 -14.10 4.56
C VAL A 199 -17.45 -14.72 5.89
N ALA A 200 -17.84 -14.16 7.02
CA ALA A 200 -17.54 -14.70 8.36
C ALA A 200 -18.08 -16.14 8.55
N ARG A 201 -19.26 -16.44 8.00
CA ARG A 201 -19.88 -17.78 8.10
C ARG A 201 -19.36 -18.78 7.09
N LYS A 202 -19.05 -18.37 5.85
CA LYS A 202 -18.74 -19.25 4.73
C LYS A 202 -17.28 -19.19 4.27
N GLY A 203 -16.47 -18.35 4.91
CA GLY A 203 -15.09 -18.14 4.48
C GLY A 203 -15.01 -17.60 3.06
N ARG A 204 -13.96 -18.02 2.36
CA ARG A 204 -13.70 -17.65 0.98
C ARG A 204 -14.90 -17.85 0.05
N ALA A 205 -15.58 -18.99 0.13
CA ALA A 205 -16.75 -19.30 -0.71
C ALA A 205 -17.88 -18.27 -0.53
N GLY A 206 -17.97 -17.63 0.65
CA GLY A 206 -18.94 -16.57 0.91
C GLY A 206 -18.77 -15.32 0.06
N PHE A 207 -17.57 -15.07 -0.47
CA PHE A 207 -17.27 -13.92 -1.33
C PHE A 207 -17.21 -14.30 -2.82
N TYR A 208 -16.51 -15.40 -3.15
CA TYR A 208 -16.22 -15.77 -4.53
C TYR A 208 -17.24 -16.69 -5.18
N GLU A 209 -18.26 -17.12 -4.42
CA GLU A 209 -19.33 -18.02 -4.88
C GLU A 209 -20.69 -17.58 -4.33
N GLY A 210 -21.76 -17.91 -5.02
CA GLY A 210 -23.14 -17.61 -4.60
C GLY A 210 -23.48 -16.12 -4.60
N ALA A 211 -24.32 -15.69 -3.67
CA ALA A 211 -25.02 -14.40 -3.74
C ALA A 211 -24.11 -13.16 -3.83
N VAL A 212 -22.93 -13.18 -3.20
CA VAL A 212 -21.98 -12.06 -3.28
C VAL A 212 -21.33 -12.01 -4.66
N ALA A 213 -20.83 -13.13 -5.15
CA ALA A 213 -20.25 -13.22 -6.50
C ALA A 213 -21.30 -12.92 -7.57
N ASP A 214 -22.52 -13.41 -7.42
CA ASP A 214 -23.64 -13.14 -8.34
C ASP A 214 -23.95 -11.64 -8.45
N ASP A 215 -23.95 -10.92 -7.32
CA ASP A 215 -24.18 -9.47 -7.28
C ASP A 215 -23.06 -8.69 -7.98
N LEU A 216 -21.81 -9.01 -7.65
CA LEU A 216 -20.62 -8.32 -8.19
C LEU A 216 -20.44 -8.59 -9.69
N VAL A 217 -20.48 -9.86 -10.11
CA VAL A 217 -20.36 -10.24 -11.52
C VAL A 217 -21.53 -9.71 -12.32
N GLY A 218 -22.77 -9.81 -11.78
CA GLY A 218 -23.97 -9.26 -12.40
C GLY A 218 -23.84 -7.76 -12.64
N ARG A 219 -23.34 -7.01 -11.65
CA ARG A 219 -23.10 -5.57 -11.76
C ARG A 219 -22.03 -5.25 -12.81
N LEU A 220 -20.89 -5.92 -12.77
CA LEU A 220 -19.81 -5.73 -13.75
C LEU A 220 -20.28 -5.98 -15.17
N ARG A 221 -21.02 -7.07 -15.41
CA ARG A 221 -21.54 -7.41 -16.73
C ARG A 221 -22.61 -6.44 -17.22
N ALA A 222 -23.48 -5.97 -16.34
CA ALA A 222 -24.47 -4.95 -16.68
C ALA A 222 -23.84 -3.63 -17.16
N LEU A 223 -22.62 -3.34 -16.67
CA LEU A 223 -21.81 -2.20 -17.09
C LEU A 223 -20.89 -2.49 -18.30
N GLY A 224 -20.96 -3.70 -18.89
CA GLY A 224 -20.17 -4.11 -20.04
C GLY A 224 -18.83 -4.80 -19.71
N GLY A 225 -18.60 -5.14 -18.46
CA GLY A 225 -17.40 -5.86 -18.02
C GLY A 225 -17.33 -7.31 -18.49
N LEU A 226 -16.14 -7.89 -18.48
CA LEU A 226 -15.85 -9.23 -19.02
C LEU A 226 -15.89 -10.34 -17.97
N HIS A 227 -16.02 -10.00 -16.70
CA HIS A 227 -15.94 -10.92 -15.56
C HIS A 227 -17.03 -12.01 -15.61
N THR A 228 -16.65 -13.20 -15.14
CA THR A 228 -17.53 -14.37 -14.99
C THR A 228 -17.48 -14.89 -13.56
N LEU A 229 -18.45 -15.72 -13.19
CA LEU A 229 -18.43 -16.43 -11.90
C LEU A 229 -17.24 -17.39 -11.80
N ASP A 230 -16.80 -17.97 -12.93
CA ASP A 230 -15.62 -18.82 -12.98
C ASP A 230 -14.33 -18.04 -12.69
N ASP A 231 -14.21 -16.80 -13.18
CA ASP A 231 -13.07 -15.92 -12.84
C ASP A 231 -13.01 -15.67 -11.32
N PHE A 232 -14.15 -15.40 -10.69
CA PHE A 232 -14.26 -15.22 -9.24
C PHE A 232 -13.92 -16.51 -8.51
N ALA A 233 -14.56 -17.63 -8.85
CA ALA A 233 -14.34 -18.92 -8.22
C ALA A 233 -12.90 -19.41 -8.32
N ALA A 234 -12.21 -19.11 -9.44
CA ALA A 234 -10.82 -19.51 -9.70
C ALA A 234 -9.77 -18.62 -9.00
N THR A 235 -10.14 -17.42 -8.53
CA THR A 235 -9.17 -16.47 -7.93
C THR A 235 -8.51 -17.05 -6.69
N ARG A 236 -7.16 -17.04 -6.65
CA ARG A 236 -6.31 -17.48 -5.53
C ARG A 236 -5.10 -16.58 -5.40
N GLY A 237 -4.80 -16.23 -4.15
CA GLY A 237 -3.48 -15.73 -3.78
C GLY A 237 -2.46 -16.85 -3.64
N ASP A 238 -1.19 -16.49 -3.58
CA ASP A 238 -0.11 -17.46 -3.47
C ASP A 238 1.09 -16.94 -2.66
N TYR A 239 1.79 -17.89 -2.04
CA TYR A 239 3.06 -17.60 -1.38
C TYR A 239 4.16 -17.40 -2.43
N ARG A 240 5.00 -16.40 -2.19
CA ARG A 240 6.15 -16.07 -3.04
C ARG A 240 7.42 -15.96 -2.20
N THR A 241 8.57 -16.13 -2.83
CA THR A 241 9.84 -15.80 -2.19
C THR A 241 10.04 -14.27 -2.24
N PRO A 242 10.22 -13.59 -1.11
CA PRO A 242 10.49 -12.16 -1.12
C PRO A 242 11.81 -11.84 -1.85
N VAL A 243 11.90 -10.65 -2.42
CA VAL A 243 13.16 -10.09 -2.93
C VAL A 243 13.78 -9.21 -1.86
N SER A 244 15.12 -9.16 -1.81
CA SER A 244 15.80 -8.36 -0.79
C SER A 244 17.11 -7.77 -1.27
N THR A 245 17.56 -6.72 -0.58
CA THR A 245 18.92 -6.18 -0.69
C THR A 245 19.46 -5.85 0.70
N SER A 246 20.78 -5.82 0.84
CA SER A 246 21.43 -5.38 2.07
C SER A 246 21.77 -3.90 1.99
N TYR A 247 21.32 -3.12 2.97
CA TYR A 247 21.62 -1.69 3.09
C TYR A 247 22.22 -1.38 4.47
N ARG A 248 23.49 -0.95 4.52
CA ARG A 248 24.19 -0.62 5.77
C ARG A 248 24.09 -1.72 6.86
N GLY A 249 24.17 -2.98 6.45
CA GLY A 249 24.11 -4.14 7.37
C GLY A 249 22.72 -4.51 7.86
N HIS A 250 21.66 -4.01 7.19
CA HIS A 250 20.29 -4.43 7.36
C HIS A 250 19.79 -5.05 6.05
N ASP A 251 19.03 -6.14 6.12
CA ASP A 251 18.42 -6.74 4.95
C ASP A 251 16.99 -6.20 4.82
N ILE A 252 16.70 -5.62 3.67
CA ILE A 252 15.41 -5.02 3.36
C ILE A 252 14.66 -5.94 2.41
N HIS A 253 13.54 -6.48 2.87
CA HIS A 253 12.70 -7.41 2.12
C HIS A 253 11.49 -6.69 1.56
N GLN A 254 11.15 -7.03 0.31
CA GLN A 254 10.01 -6.53 -0.43
C GLN A 254 9.28 -7.68 -1.14
N MET A 255 8.03 -7.43 -1.55
CA MET A 255 7.33 -8.34 -2.45
C MET A 255 8.03 -8.43 -3.80
N PRO A 256 8.08 -9.62 -4.41
CA PRO A 256 8.58 -9.76 -5.78
C PRO A 256 7.58 -9.15 -6.79
N PRO A 257 7.98 -8.92 -8.06
CA PRO A 257 7.04 -8.60 -9.14
C PRO A 257 5.90 -9.65 -9.25
N ASN A 258 4.70 -9.27 -9.54
CA ASN A 258 4.14 -8.04 -10.15
C ASN A 258 4.18 -6.76 -9.26
N ASN A 259 4.71 -6.83 -8.08
CA ASN A 259 4.78 -5.73 -7.11
C ASN A 259 5.98 -4.79 -7.42
N GLN A 260 5.83 -3.49 -7.15
CA GLN A 260 6.89 -2.50 -7.38
C GLN A 260 7.99 -2.48 -6.29
N GLY A 261 8.00 -3.41 -5.34
CA GLY A 261 8.98 -3.46 -4.24
C GLY A 261 10.44 -3.45 -4.70
N LEU A 262 10.71 -4.06 -5.86
CA LEU A 262 12.02 -4.03 -6.51
C LEU A 262 12.57 -2.60 -6.69
N THR A 263 11.69 -1.62 -6.95
CA THR A 263 12.07 -0.21 -7.15
C THR A 263 12.74 0.39 -5.90
N ALA A 264 12.18 0.14 -4.72
CA ALA A 264 12.77 0.62 -3.47
C ALA A 264 14.15 0.00 -3.21
N LEU A 265 14.30 -1.31 -3.49
CA LEU A 265 15.58 -2.00 -3.35
C LEU A 265 16.64 -1.45 -4.30
N LEU A 266 16.25 -1.14 -5.55
CA LEU A 266 17.16 -0.54 -6.52
C LEU A 266 17.59 0.86 -6.10
N ILE A 267 16.67 1.70 -5.61
CA ILE A 267 17.03 3.02 -5.06
C ILE A 267 18.05 2.87 -3.92
N LEU A 268 17.82 1.96 -2.96
CA LEU A 268 18.75 1.72 -1.85
C LEU A 268 20.12 1.25 -2.35
N ASN A 269 20.17 0.37 -3.37
CA ASN A 269 21.43 -0.08 -3.97
C ASN A 269 22.21 1.08 -4.62
N VAL A 270 21.52 1.98 -5.31
CA VAL A 270 22.15 3.19 -5.87
C VAL A 270 22.68 4.07 -4.75
N LEU A 271 21.87 4.35 -3.73
CA LEU A 271 22.23 5.22 -2.62
C LEU A 271 23.33 4.64 -1.72
N SER A 272 23.49 3.31 -1.69
CA SER A 272 24.53 2.64 -0.87
C SER A 272 25.95 3.11 -1.16
N GLY A 273 26.22 3.62 -2.36
CA GLY A 273 27.53 4.11 -2.77
C GLY A 273 27.82 5.57 -2.41
N PHE A 274 26.82 6.31 -1.91
CA PHE A 274 27.03 7.66 -1.38
C PHE A 274 27.24 7.64 0.14
N ASP A 275 28.00 8.59 0.67
CA ASP A 275 28.25 8.75 2.11
C ASP A 275 27.13 9.60 2.74
N PHE A 276 25.91 9.03 2.76
CA PHE A 276 24.69 9.71 3.19
C PHE A 276 24.79 10.26 4.63
N GLY A 277 25.39 9.50 5.54
CA GLY A 277 25.52 9.90 6.95
C GLY A 277 26.34 11.18 7.20
N LYS A 278 27.01 11.70 6.18
CA LYS A 278 27.73 12.99 6.25
C LYS A 278 26.91 14.17 5.73
N LEU A 279 25.79 13.91 5.08
CA LEU A 279 24.93 14.94 4.52
C LEU A 279 24.00 15.52 5.61
N ASP A 280 23.52 16.73 5.37
CA ASP A 280 22.43 17.29 6.15
C ASP A 280 21.13 16.48 5.85
N PRO A 281 20.46 15.88 6.84
CA PRO A 281 19.24 15.08 6.63
C PRO A 281 18.10 15.85 5.98
N GLU A 282 18.04 17.16 6.13
CA GLU A 282 17.05 18.05 5.52
C GLU A 282 17.62 18.84 4.33
N GLY A 283 18.88 18.60 3.97
CA GLY A 283 19.61 19.36 2.98
C GLY A 283 19.26 19.00 1.54
N ALA A 284 19.42 19.99 0.65
CA ALA A 284 19.13 19.84 -0.78
C ALA A 284 19.96 18.74 -1.48
N GLU A 285 21.20 18.51 -1.04
CA GLU A 285 22.08 17.49 -1.62
C GLU A 285 21.51 16.08 -1.37
N ARG A 286 21.16 15.78 -0.14
CA ARG A 286 20.52 14.51 0.23
C ARG A 286 19.24 14.28 -0.56
N LEU A 287 18.34 15.27 -0.59
CA LEU A 287 17.07 15.17 -1.30
C LEU A 287 17.28 15.00 -2.82
N HIS A 288 18.24 15.72 -3.40
CA HIS A 288 18.60 15.59 -4.81
C HIS A 288 19.06 14.17 -5.16
N LEU A 289 19.96 13.57 -4.37
CA LEU A 289 20.45 12.21 -4.60
C LEU A 289 19.32 11.17 -4.52
N GLU A 290 18.40 11.31 -3.55
CA GLU A 290 17.23 10.44 -3.46
C GLU A 290 16.32 10.59 -4.69
N ILE A 291 16.06 11.83 -5.14
CA ILE A 291 15.27 12.12 -6.32
C ILE A 291 15.87 11.48 -7.57
N GLU A 292 17.16 11.69 -7.82
CA GLU A 292 17.82 11.20 -9.03
C GLU A 292 17.91 9.66 -9.04
N ALA A 293 18.24 9.04 -7.90
CA ALA A 293 18.20 7.59 -7.75
C ALA A 293 16.78 7.03 -7.98
N GLY A 294 15.78 7.71 -7.44
CA GLY A 294 14.38 7.38 -7.67
C GLY A 294 14.01 7.45 -9.15
N ARG A 295 14.33 8.54 -9.85
CA ARG A 295 14.03 8.72 -11.28
C ARG A 295 14.56 7.57 -12.14
N LEU A 296 15.78 7.12 -11.89
CA LEU A 296 16.38 5.97 -12.57
C LEU A 296 15.64 4.67 -12.26
N ALA A 297 15.38 4.40 -10.98
CA ALA A 297 14.71 3.16 -10.56
C ALA A 297 13.26 3.06 -11.06
N TYR A 298 12.55 4.17 -11.17
CA TYR A 298 11.19 4.17 -11.74
C TYR A 298 11.16 3.91 -13.24
N GLN A 299 12.19 4.29 -13.99
CA GLN A 299 12.32 3.87 -15.40
C GLN A 299 12.38 2.34 -15.51
N ASP A 300 13.21 1.72 -14.68
CA ASP A 300 13.33 0.26 -14.66
C ASP A 300 12.05 -0.41 -14.20
N ARG A 301 11.35 0.18 -13.22
CA ARG A 301 10.02 -0.29 -12.83
C ARG A 301 9.08 -0.36 -14.02
N ASP A 302 8.97 0.75 -14.75
CA ASP A 302 8.04 0.86 -15.88
C ASP A 302 8.45 -0.03 -17.06
N ALA A 303 9.76 -0.28 -17.21
CA ALA A 303 10.27 -1.14 -18.27
C ALA A 303 10.17 -2.65 -17.97
N PHE A 304 10.21 -3.07 -16.70
CA PHE A 304 10.42 -4.48 -16.36
C PHE A 304 9.38 -5.06 -15.40
N VAL A 305 8.77 -4.26 -14.49
CA VAL A 305 7.90 -4.82 -13.44
C VAL A 305 6.57 -5.28 -14.02
N ALA A 306 6.33 -6.58 -13.96
CA ALA A 306 5.12 -7.23 -14.43
C ALA A 306 4.93 -8.59 -13.75
N ASP A 307 3.86 -9.31 -14.08
CA ASP A 307 3.55 -10.64 -13.54
C ASP A 307 4.59 -11.68 -13.99
N GLN A 308 5.38 -12.21 -13.03
CA GLN A 308 6.42 -13.21 -13.28
C GLN A 308 5.87 -14.55 -13.77
N ASP A 309 4.57 -14.83 -13.60
CA ASP A 309 3.94 -16.02 -14.15
C ASP A 309 3.77 -15.92 -15.68
N HIS A 310 3.90 -14.70 -16.26
CA HIS A 310 3.69 -14.42 -17.68
C HIS A 310 4.93 -13.89 -18.40
N VAL A 311 5.86 -13.26 -17.67
CA VAL A 311 7.07 -12.66 -18.27
C VAL A 311 8.28 -12.87 -17.36
N ASP A 312 9.45 -12.99 -17.95
CA ASP A 312 10.70 -13.03 -17.21
C ASP A 312 11.10 -11.61 -16.78
N VAL A 313 11.15 -11.36 -15.48
CA VAL A 313 11.61 -10.09 -14.91
C VAL A 313 13.03 -10.29 -14.38
N PRO A 314 14.04 -9.55 -14.88
CA PRO A 314 15.45 -9.80 -14.58
C PRO A 314 15.87 -9.28 -13.20
N VAL A 315 15.20 -9.76 -12.13
CA VAL A 315 15.35 -9.27 -10.74
C VAL A 315 16.79 -9.28 -10.28
N GLN A 316 17.52 -10.38 -10.52
CA GLN A 316 18.93 -10.53 -10.07
C GLN A 316 19.86 -9.55 -10.79
N ALA A 317 19.64 -9.30 -12.08
CA ALA A 317 20.43 -8.34 -12.85
C ALA A 317 20.17 -6.92 -12.35
N LEU A 318 18.90 -6.54 -12.15
CA LEU A 318 18.51 -5.21 -11.66
C LEU A 318 19.04 -4.94 -10.22
N LEU A 319 19.09 -5.96 -9.36
CA LEU A 319 19.60 -5.81 -7.99
C LEU A 319 21.12 -6.02 -7.87
N SER A 320 21.85 -6.27 -8.97
CA SER A 320 23.29 -6.45 -8.93
C SER A 320 24.02 -5.16 -8.57
N SER A 321 25.15 -5.28 -7.85
CA SER A 321 25.99 -4.14 -7.52
C SER A 321 26.53 -3.43 -8.76
N ALA A 322 26.91 -4.19 -9.79
CA ALA A 322 27.40 -3.63 -11.05
C ALA A 322 26.35 -2.76 -11.74
N TYR A 323 25.06 -3.16 -11.70
CA TYR A 323 23.97 -2.36 -12.24
C TYR A 323 23.75 -1.09 -11.41
N ALA A 324 23.71 -1.20 -10.09
CA ALA A 324 23.60 -0.05 -9.20
C ALA A 324 24.77 0.96 -9.39
N ASP A 325 26.00 0.47 -9.59
CA ASP A 325 27.17 1.30 -9.89
C ASP A 325 27.01 2.05 -11.22
N SER A 326 26.44 1.40 -12.26
CA SER A 326 26.18 2.03 -13.54
C SER A 326 25.12 3.15 -13.43
N LEU A 327 24.06 2.93 -12.68
CA LEU A 327 23.03 3.95 -12.42
C LEU A 327 23.59 5.12 -11.61
N ARG A 328 24.40 4.82 -10.58
CA ARG A 328 25.05 5.85 -9.75
C ARG A 328 25.97 6.73 -10.55
N ALA A 329 26.74 6.17 -11.50
CA ALA A 329 27.63 6.92 -12.35
C ALA A 329 26.91 7.94 -13.28
N ALA A 330 25.60 7.79 -13.48
CA ALA A 330 24.79 8.74 -14.23
C ALA A 330 24.30 9.92 -13.39
N ILE A 331 24.39 9.85 -12.06
CA ILE A 331 23.93 10.92 -11.15
C ILE A 331 25.03 11.97 -11.01
N ASP A 332 24.72 13.22 -11.38
CA ASP A 332 25.54 14.40 -11.07
C ASP A 332 25.04 15.03 -9.77
N PRO A 333 25.85 15.08 -8.69
CA PRO A 333 25.40 15.64 -7.40
C PRO A 333 24.97 17.12 -7.44
N GLU A 334 25.43 17.87 -8.46
CA GLU A 334 25.17 19.31 -8.58
C GLU A 334 24.12 19.65 -9.62
N ARG A 335 23.63 18.66 -10.42
CA ARG A 335 22.72 18.95 -11.52
C ARG A 335 21.68 17.83 -11.74
N ALA A 336 20.42 18.21 -11.84
CA ALA A 336 19.33 17.32 -12.21
C ALA A 336 19.50 16.76 -13.63
N MET A 337 19.24 15.46 -13.82
CA MET A 337 19.26 14.81 -15.12
C MET A 337 18.17 15.37 -16.05
N THR A 338 18.54 15.70 -17.29
CA THR A 338 17.65 16.32 -18.29
C THR A 338 17.09 15.35 -19.33
N HIS A 339 17.63 14.12 -19.41
CA HIS A 339 17.38 13.19 -20.51
C HIS A 339 16.54 11.97 -20.11
N LEU A 340 15.94 11.97 -18.91
CA LEU A 340 15.06 10.88 -18.49
C LEU A 340 13.65 11.05 -19.05
N PRO A 341 12.96 9.96 -19.44
CA PRO A 341 11.55 9.99 -19.78
C PRO A 341 10.72 10.60 -18.65
N ARG A 342 9.59 11.19 -19.00
CA ARG A 342 8.64 11.71 -18.03
C ARG A 342 8.07 10.57 -17.21
N LEU A 343 8.10 10.72 -15.90
CA LEU A 343 7.36 9.86 -14.97
C LEU A 343 5.97 10.45 -14.81
N ASN A 344 4.96 9.62 -15.02
CA ASN A 344 3.58 9.92 -14.68
C ASN A 344 3.13 8.85 -13.68
N LEU A 345 3.28 9.15 -12.40
CA LEU A 345 3.03 8.20 -11.34
C LEU A 345 1.65 8.47 -10.77
N PRO A 346 0.75 7.49 -10.82
CA PRO A 346 -0.59 7.66 -10.28
C PRO A 346 -0.52 7.88 -8.77
N GLY A 347 -1.24 8.90 -8.31
CA GLY A 347 -1.64 8.99 -6.91
C GLY A 347 -2.53 7.82 -6.57
N SER A 348 -2.52 7.33 -5.36
CA SER A 348 -3.52 6.36 -4.91
C SER A 348 -3.65 6.38 -3.41
N ASP A 349 -4.85 6.09 -2.94
CA ASP A 349 -5.11 5.81 -1.54
C ASP A 349 -4.91 4.34 -1.22
N THR A 350 -4.44 4.08 -0.02
CA THR A 350 -4.05 2.74 0.44
C THR A 350 -4.06 2.74 1.95
N VAL A 351 -4.24 1.58 2.58
CA VAL A 351 -4.00 1.43 4.02
C VAL A 351 -2.86 0.47 4.27
N TYR A 352 -2.02 0.81 5.24
CA TYR A 352 -0.91 -0.02 5.68
C TYR A 352 -1.00 -0.30 7.19
N ILE A 353 -0.67 -1.53 7.57
CA ILE A 353 -0.77 -2.07 8.92
C ILE A 353 0.55 -2.72 9.32
N SER A 354 1.07 -2.35 10.48
CA SER A 354 2.24 -2.96 11.10
C SER A 354 1.84 -3.56 12.45
N VAL A 355 2.07 -4.86 12.66
CA VAL A 355 1.76 -5.55 13.93
C VAL A 355 2.91 -6.41 14.38
N VAL A 356 3.24 -6.33 15.67
CA VAL A 356 4.15 -7.26 16.36
C VAL A 356 3.46 -7.74 17.63
N ASP A 357 3.38 -9.06 17.82
CA ASP A 357 2.81 -9.66 19.04
C ASP A 357 3.87 -10.05 20.08
N ARG A 358 3.42 -10.63 21.22
CA ARG A 358 4.30 -11.04 22.33
C ARG A 358 5.31 -12.13 21.94
N ASP A 359 4.98 -12.97 20.97
CA ASP A 359 5.86 -14.01 20.45
C ASP A 359 6.82 -13.46 19.38
N ARG A 360 6.77 -12.13 19.13
CA ARG A 360 7.54 -11.42 18.09
C ARG A 360 7.17 -11.86 16.67
N ASN A 361 5.99 -12.44 16.44
CA ASN A 361 5.47 -12.53 15.09
C ASN A 361 5.35 -11.11 14.55
N ALA A 362 6.00 -10.84 13.42
CA ALA A 362 6.05 -9.51 12.80
C ALA A 362 5.31 -9.55 11.46
N VAL A 363 4.25 -8.75 11.34
CA VAL A 363 3.40 -8.68 10.15
C VAL A 363 3.46 -7.27 9.56
N SER A 364 3.80 -7.19 8.29
CA SER A 364 3.71 -6.03 7.41
C SER A 364 2.60 -6.29 6.40
N PHE A 365 1.49 -5.57 6.49
CA PHE A 365 0.25 -5.86 5.79
C PHE A 365 -0.25 -4.62 5.06
N ILE A 366 -0.63 -4.78 3.79
CA ILE A 366 -1.14 -3.67 2.99
C ILE A 366 -2.36 -4.11 2.19
N ASN A 367 -3.40 -3.27 2.17
CA ASN A 367 -4.65 -3.52 1.45
C ASN A 367 -5.09 -2.25 0.71
N SER A 368 -5.67 -2.38 -0.48
CA SER A 368 -6.02 -1.21 -1.29
C SER A 368 -7.04 -1.53 -2.37
N THR A 369 -7.86 -0.53 -2.69
CA THR A 369 -8.68 -0.48 -3.92
C THR A 369 -7.99 0.28 -5.06
N TYR A 370 -6.79 0.80 -4.84
CA TYR A 370 -5.90 1.58 -5.73
C TYR A 370 -6.18 3.07 -5.67
N TYR A 371 -7.07 3.62 -6.48
CA TYR A 371 -7.52 5.01 -6.40
C TYR A 371 -8.66 5.15 -5.39
N SER A 372 -8.95 6.39 -5.02
CA SER A 372 -10.08 6.70 -4.13
C SER A 372 -11.37 6.06 -4.65
N PHE A 373 -12.04 5.25 -3.81
CA PHE A 373 -13.20 4.43 -4.18
C PHE A 373 -12.98 3.50 -5.40
N GLY A 374 -11.74 3.16 -5.73
CA GLY A 374 -11.39 2.21 -6.77
C GLY A 374 -11.97 2.55 -8.13
N SER A 375 -12.69 1.62 -8.73
CA SER A 375 -13.32 1.75 -10.04
C SER A 375 -14.60 2.60 -10.05
N GLY A 376 -15.08 3.05 -8.90
CA GLY A 376 -16.43 3.62 -8.74
C GLY A 376 -17.55 2.60 -8.87
N VAL A 377 -17.26 1.35 -9.20
CA VAL A 377 -18.27 0.27 -9.30
C VAL A 377 -18.51 -0.32 -7.94
N VAL A 378 -19.78 -0.30 -7.52
CA VAL A 378 -20.22 -0.82 -6.22
C VAL A 378 -21.29 -1.90 -6.42
N GLY A 379 -21.16 -2.99 -5.67
CA GLY A 379 -22.18 -4.05 -5.66
C GLY A 379 -23.48 -3.56 -5.02
N PRO A 380 -24.62 -3.58 -5.77
CA PRO A 380 -25.85 -2.94 -5.31
C PRO A 380 -26.50 -3.57 -4.06
N LYS A 381 -26.24 -4.85 -3.83
CA LYS A 381 -26.75 -5.61 -2.67
C LYS A 381 -25.66 -5.87 -1.63
N THR A 382 -24.41 -5.84 -2.06
CA THR A 382 -23.25 -6.21 -1.23
C THR A 382 -22.56 -5.02 -0.62
N GLY A 383 -22.71 -3.80 -1.16
CA GLY A 383 -22.00 -2.61 -0.72
C GLY A 383 -20.48 -2.65 -0.97
N VAL A 384 -19.99 -3.63 -1.73
CA VAL A 384 -18.56 -3.82 -2.00
C VAL A 384 -18.10 -2.87 -3.09
N VAL A 385 -17.15 -1.99 -2.77
CA VAL A 385 -16.41 -1.18 -3.74
C VAL A 385 -15.37 -2.04 -4.43
N LEU A 386 -15.37 -2.06 -5.76
CA LEU A 386 -14.42 -2.82 -6.55
C LEU A 386 -13.22 -1.96 -6.96
N GLN A 387 -12.02 -2.50 -6.78
CA GLN A 387 -10.75 -1.89 -7.13
C GLN A 387 -10.64 -1.53 -8.62
N ASN A 388 -9.71 -0.64 -8.95
CA ASN A 388 -9.41 -0.27 -10.33
C ASN A 388 -7.98 -0.61 -10.77
N ARG A 389 -7.39 -1.65 -10.20
CA ARG A 389 -6.00 -2.04 -10.47
C ARG A 389 -5.73 -2.41 -11.93
N GLY A 390 -6.74 -2.88 -12.66
CA GLY A 390 -6.64 -3.21 -14.08
C GLY A 390 -6.24 -2.01 -14.96
N SER A 391 -6.51 -0.78 -14.53
CA SER A 391 -6.07 0.43 -15.25
C SER A 391 -4.55 0.55 -15.40
N SER A 392 -3.76 -0.16 -14.57
CA SER A 392 -2.30 -0.16 -14.70
C SER A 392 -1.78 -1.00 -15.87
N PHE A 393 -2.57 -1.90 -16.45
CA PHE A 393 -2.18 -2.66 -17.63
C PHE A 393 -1.95 -1.77 -18.86
N ARG A 394 -1.17 -2.27 -19.82
CA ARG A 394 -0.91 -1.63 -21.10
C ARG A 394 -1.59 -2.40 -22.23
N LEU A 395 -1.95 -1.69 -23.31
CA LEU A 395 -2.48 -2.28 -24.54
C LEU A 395 -1.41 -2.43 -25.64
N ASP A 396 -0.14 -2.07 -25.37
CA ASP A 396 1.00 -2.41 -26.25
C ASP A 396 1.43 -3.87 -25.98
N PRO A 397 1.29 -4.79 -26.94
CA PRO A 397 1.63 -6.21 -26.74
C PRO A 397 3.12 -6.46 -26.48
N ARG A 398 3.99 -5.47 -26.75
CA ARG A 398 5.43 -5.57 -26.48
C ARG A 398 5.77 -5.18 -25.04
N HIS A 399 4.85 -4.53 -24.33
CA HIS A 399 5.09 -4.08 -22.97
C HIS A 399 4.97 -5.28 -22.01
N PRO A 400 5.89 -5.48 -21.04
CA PRO A 400 5.80 -6.60 -20.11
C PRO A 400 4.52 -6.60 -19.29
N ASN A 401 3.97 -5.42 -18.94
CA ASN A 401 2.69 -5.27 -18.26
C ASN A 401 1.49 -5.18 -19.23
N ALA A 402 1.60 -5.73 -20.44
CA ALA A 402 0.47 -5.84 -21.35
C ALA A 402 -0.63 -6.76 -20.76
N ILE A 403 -1.91 -6.38 -20.92
CA ILE A 403 -3.03 -7.19 -20.44
C ILE A 403 -3.09 -8.55 -21.14
N ALA A 404 -3.38 -9.58 -20.36
CA ALA A 404 -3.62 -10.93 -20.87
C ALA A 404 -4.59 -11.68 -19.94
N PRO A 405 -5.29 -12.73 -20.45
CA PRO A 405 -6.16 -13.58 -19.64
C PRO A 405 -5.49 -14.11 -18.40
N GLY A 406 -6.10 -13.93 -17.23
CA GLY A 406 -5.60 -14.44 -15.95
C GLY A 406 -4.31 -13.79 -15.43
N LYS A 407 -3.77 -12.77 -16.08
CA LYS A 407 -2.56 -12.05 -15.69
C LYS A 407 -2.84 -11.08 -14.54
N ARG A 408 -1.86 -10.92 -13.63
CA ARG A 408 -1.84 -9.87 -12.62
C ARG A 408 -1.25 -8.57 -13.18
N PRO A 409 -1.85 -7.41 -12.90
CA PRO A 409 -1.25 -6.12 -13.29
C PRO A 409 -0.05 -5.77 -12.41
N MET A 410 0.84 -4.90 -12.89
CA MET A 410 1.82 -4.23 -12.04
C MET A 410 1.11 -3.57 -10.84
N HIS A 411 1.66 -3.74 -9.66
CA HIS A 411 0.99 -3.37 -8.41
C HIS A 411 1.81 -2.41 -7.56
N THR A 412 1.18 -1.33 -7.09
CA THR A 412 1.87 -0.27 -6.35
C THR A 412 1.91 -0.48 -4.83
N ILE A 413 0.99 -1.27 -4.25
CA ILE A 413 1.01 -1.47 -2.79
C ILE A 413 2.11 -2.43 -2.37
N MET A 414 2.96 -2.02 -1.42
CA MET A 414 4.14 -2.78 -1.03
C MET A 414 4.33 -2.81 0.49
N PRO A 415 4.25 -3.99 1.12
CA PRO A 415 4.70 -4.15 2.50
C PRO A 415 6.23 -4.21 2.54
N GLY A 416 6.86 -3.73 3.61
CA GLY A 416 8.30 -3.80 3.84
C GLY A 416 8.64 -4.54 5.13
N MET A 417 9.75 -5.28 5.14
CA MET A 417 10.30 -5.91 6.34
C MET A 417 11.80 -5.67 6.40
N MET A 418 12.26 -5.07 7.48
CA MET A 418 13.70 -4.93 7.77
C MET A 418 14.13 -6.04 8.71
N THR A 419 15.20 -6.74 8.37
CA THR A 419 15.84 -7.75 9.24
C THR A 419 17.33 -7.44 9.46
N LYS A 420 17.89 -8.01 10.52
CA LYS A 420 19.32 -7.96 10.80
C LYS A 420 19.75 -9.26 11.47
N ASN A 421 20.78 -9.90 10.93
CA ASN A 421 21.29 -11.19 11.45
C ASN A 421 20.18 -12.25 11.59
N GLY A 422 19.29 -12.37 10.59
CA GLY A 422 18.19 -13.33 10.57
C GLY A 422 17.05 -13.02 11.55
N ARG A 423 16.98 -11.81 12.14
CA ARG A 423 15.90 -11.38 13.03
C ARG A 423 15.15 -10.19 12.45
N ALA A 424 13.83 -10.22 12.53
CA ALA A 424 13.00 -9.08 12.18
C ALA A 424 13.33 -7.90 13.11
N MET A 425 13.66 -6.78 12.50
CA MET A 425 13.85 -5.52 13.20
C MET A 425 12.61 -4.65 13.10
N MET A 426 11.93 -4.64 11.95
CA MET A 426 10.83 -3.72 11.74
C MET A 426 9.94 -4.15 10.56
N PRO A 427 8.67 -4.55 10.76
CA PRO A 427 7.64 -4.41 9.74
C PRO A 427 7.33 -2.92 9.55
N PHE A 428 7.33 -2.45 8.29
CA PHE A 428 7.12 -1.06 7.95
C PHE A 428 6.47 -0.90 6.58
N GLY A 429 5.84 0.23 6.34
CA GLY A 429 5.35 0.60 5.03
C GLY A 429 4.89 2.05 4.97
N VAL A 430 4.86 2.57 3.76
CA VAL A 430 4.38 3.91 3.46
C VAL A 430 3.38 3.80 2.31
N MET A 431 2.15 4.23 2.53
CA MET A 431 1.11 4.29 1.51
C MET A 431 1.31 5.47 0.56
N GLY A 432 0.52 5.57 -0.53
CA GLY A 432 0.59 6.69 -1.47
C GLY A 432 0.96 6.28 -2.91
N GLY A 433 0.48 5.12 -3.37
CA GLY A 433 0.61 4.67 -4.75
C GLY A 433 2.02 4.66 -5.29
N GLY A 434 2.28 5.49 -6.29
CA GLY A 434 3.60 5.66 -6.91
C GLY A 434 4.68 6.16 -5.93
N TYR A 435 4.31 6.88 -4.87
CA TYR A 435 5.24 7.37 -3.85
C TYR A 435 5.85 6.26 -2.97
N GLN A 436 5.20 5.11 -2.84
CA GLN A 436 5.60 4.09 -1.86
C GLN A 436 7.07 3.66 -1.90
N PRO A 437 7.69 3.36 -3.06
CA PRO A 437 9.12 3.02 -3.11
C PRO A 437 10.00 4.13 -2.56
N PHE A 438 9.71 5.37 -2.92
CA PHE A 438 10.43 6.55 -2.44
C PHE A 438 10.23 6.74 -0.94
N GLY A 439 9.00 6.63 -0.45
CA GLY A 439 8.67 6.74 0.97
C GLY A 439 9.33 5.66 1.83
N HIS A 440 9.44 4.41 1.33
CA HIS A 440 10.19 3.36 2.00
C HIS A 440 11.67 3.70 2.14
N VAL A 441 12.29 4.18 1.06
CA VAL A 441 13.69 4.60 1.06
C VAL A 441 13.92 5.76 2.02
N HIS A 442 13.06 6.78 1.96
CA HIS A 442 13.15 7.97 2.81
C HIS A 442 13.06 7.61 4.31
N LEU A 443 12.10 6.73 4.68
CA LEU A 443 11.98 6.21 6.04
C LEU A 443 13.26 5.48 6.49
N LEU A 444 13.76 4.57 5.65
CA LEU A 444 14.92 3.74 5.98
C LEU A 444 16.21 4.56 6.07
N THR A 445 16.46 5.48 5.15
CA THR A 445 17.64 6.37 5.20
C THR A 445 17.61 7.28 6.41
N ASN A 446 16.43 7.84 6.76
CA ASN A 446 16.26 8.63 7.98
C ASN A 446 16.64 7.84 9.25
N MET A 447 16.26 6.57 9.33
CA MET A 447 16.56 5.73 10.48
C MET A 447 18.01 5.23 10.47
N ILE A 448 18.49 4.72 9.34
CA ILE A 448 19.76 3.98 9.25
C ILE A 448 20.96 4.93 9.10
N ASP A 449 20.85 5.93 8.23
CA ASP A 449 21.96 6.85 7.97
C ASP A 449 21.99 8.03 8.95
N PHE A 450 20.83 8.51 9.39
CA PHE A 450 20.73 9.69 10.26
C PHE A 450 20.31 9.37 11.71
N GLY A 451 20.08 8.11 12.05
CA GLY A 451 19.82 7.66 13.43
C GLY A 451 18.50 8.16 14.03
N MET A 452 17.54 8.55 13.20
CA MET A 452 16.22 8.95 13.67
C MET A 452 15.46 7.76 14.25
N ASP A 453 14.64 8.00 15.29
CA ASP A 453 13.68 6.99 15.71
C ASP A 453 12.54 6.84 14.66
N PRO A 454 11.74 5.75 14.69
CA PRO A 454 10.73 5.52 13.66
C PRO A 454 9.71 6.66 13.51
N GLN A 455 9.35 7.34 14.61
CA GLN A 455 8.39 8.45 14.54
C GLN A 455 9.02 9.69 13.91
N GLN A 456 10.24 10.04 14.32
CA GLN A 456 11.00 11.14 13.70
C GLN A 456 11.18 10.90 12.19
N ALA A 457 11.52 9.66 11.81
CA ALA A 457 11.72 9.28 10.42
C ALA A 457 10.44 9.37 9.58
N ILE A 458 9.27 9.07 10.16
CA ILE A 458 7.96 9.20 9.53
C ILE A 458 7.53 10.67 9.46
N ASP A 459 7.79 11.46 10.51
CA ASP A 459 7.42 12.87 10.61
C ASP A 459 8.24 13.77 9.66
N ALA A 460 9.43 13.33 9.26
CA ALA A 460 10.33 14.09 8.39
C ALA A 460 9.65 14.59 7.12
N ALA A 461 10.05 15.78 6.69
CA ALA A 461 9.52 16.45 5.49
C ALA A 461 9.81 15.63 4.23
N ARG A 462 8.86 15.60 3.30
CA ARG A 462 8.90 14.73 2.12
C ARG A 462 8.98 15.51 0.82
N VAL A 463 9.71 14.93 -0.12
CA VAL A 463 9.73 15.35 -1.52
C VAL A 463 9.42 14.14 -2.40
N PHE A 464 8.91 14.40 -3.62
CA PHE A 464 8.66 13.35 -4.59
C PHE A 464 8.78 13.88 -6.02
N TYR A 465 9.45 13.16 -6.90
CA TYR A 465 9.51 13.53 -8.31
C TYR A 465 8.38 12.85 -9.09
N ASN A 466 7.45 13.67 -9.59
CA ASN A 466 6.31 13.22 -10.37
C ASN A 466 5.95 14.29 -11.42
N HIS A 467 5.43 13.90 -12.58
CA HIS A 467 5.00 14.83 -13.63
C HIS A 467 6.03 15.93 -14.01
N ASP A 468 7.32 15.57 -14.06
CA ASP A 468 8.44 16.50 -14.33
C ASP A 468 8.64 17.61 -13.30
N VAL A 469 8.10 17.46 -12.12
CA VAL A 469 8.29 18.38 -11.00
C VAL A 469 8.74 17.62 -9.75
N VAL A 470 9.37 18.31 -8.83
CA VAL A 470 9.59 17.86 -7.46
C VAL A 470 8.46 18.44 -6.61
N GLU A 471 7.55 17.59 -6.19
CA GLU A 471 6.57 17.91 -5.18
C GLU A 471 7.28 17.97 -3.82
N ALA A 472 7.22 19.10 -3.14
CA ALA A 472 7.84 19.30 -1.83
C ALA A 472 6.78 19.77 -0.83
N GLU A 473 6.61 19.02 0.28
CA GLU A 473 5.70 19.42 1.36
C GLU A 473 6.09 20.76 1.96
N ARG A 474 5.13 21.49 2.52
CA ARG A 474 5.34 22.79 3.20
C ARG A 474 6.37 22.76 4.32
N SER A 475 6.58 21.58 4.89
CA SER A 475 7.56 21.33 5.96
C SER A 475 9.01 21.23 5.47
N VAL A 476 9.25 21.13 4.15
CA VAL A 476 10.62 21.13 3.58
C VAL A 476 11.24 22.51 3.76
N HIS A 477 12.47 22.53 4.31
CA HIS A 477 13.17 23.78 4.60
C HIS A 477 13.34 24.64 3.34
N PRO A 478 13.12 25.98 3.40
CA PRO A 478 13.25 26.85 2.23
C PRO A 478 14.61 26.80 1.54
N ASP A 479 15.71 26.66 2.30
CA ASP A 479 17.06 26.54 1.74
C ASP A 479 17.24 25.24 0.94
N ALA A 480 16.56 24.16 1.35
CA ALA A 480 16.56 22.89 0.60
C ALA A 480 15.78 23.04 -0.71
N ILE A 481 14.62 23.70 -0.69
CA ILE A 481 13.84 24.02 -1.90
C ILE A 481 14.70 24.84 -2.88
N GLU A 482 15.35 25.89 -2.39
CA GLU A 482 16.19 26.74 -3.23
C GLU A 482 17.44 25.99 -3.73
N GLY A 483 18.01 25.11 -2.91
CA GLY A 483 19.11 24.22 -3.30
C GLY A 483 18.73 23.23 -4.41
N LEU A 484 17.50 22.68 -4.37
CA LEU A 484 16.96 21.84 -5.44
C LEU A 484 16.73 22.64 -6.74
N ARG A 485 16.20 23.86 -6.64
CA ARG A 485 16.02 24.75 -7.80
C ARG A 485 17.36 25.11 -8.47
N ARG A 486 18.40 25.40 -7.68
CA ARG A 486 19.75 25.66 -8.22
C ARG A 486 20.33 24.44 -8.97
N ARG A 487 19.97 23.22 -8.58
CA ARG A 487 20.33 21.98 -9.29
C ARG A 487 19.50 21.73 -10.54
N GLY A 488 18.51 22.57 -10.82
CA GLY A 488 17.67 22.50 -12.01
C GLY A 488 16.34 21.77 -11.83
N HIS A 489 15.96 21.42 -10.60
CA HIS A 489 14.63 20.88 -10.33
C HIS A 489 13.55 21.97 -10.36
N ARG A 490 12.42 21.66 -10.98
CA ARG A 490 11.20 22.46 -10.83
C ARG A 490 10.46 21.99 -9.59
N VAL A 491 10.47 22.81 -8.53
CA VAL A 491 9.86 22.46 -7.24
C VAL A 491 8.50 23.14 -7.09
N VAL A 492 7.48 22.34 -6.75
CA VAL A 492 6.09 22.76 -6.49
C VAL A 492 5.62 22.23 -5.14
N GLU A 493 4.60 22.85 -4.56
CA GLU A 493 3.89 22.34 -3.39
C GLU A 493 2.80 21.36 -3.87
N PRO A 494 2.69 20.14 -3.31
CA PRO A 494 1.63 19.21 -3.65
C PRO A 494 0.29 19.65 -3.04
N ASP A 495 -0.82 19.35 -3.73
CA ASP A 495 -2.17 19.60 -3.21
C ASP A 495 -2.53 18.67 -2.04
N HIS A 496 -1.93 17.49 -2.00
CA HIS A 496 -2.14 16.46 -0.98
C HIS A 496 -0.82 16.09 -0.29
N PRO A 497 -0.83 15.73 1.02
CA PRO A 497 0.34 15.23 1.70
C PRO A 497 0.88 13.95 1.04
N LEU A 498 2.19 13.79 1.01
CA LEU A 498 2.86 12.65 0.38
C LEU A 498 2.80 11.40 1.26
N GLY A 499 1.92 10.46 0.92
CA GLY A 499 1.83 9.15 1.54
C GLY A 499 1.33 9.14 2.99
N GLY A 500 1.68 8.08 3.70
CA GLY A 500 1.37 7.87 5.12
C GLY A 500 2.09 6.62 5.64
N GLY A 501 2.94 6.75 6.65
CA GLY A 501 3.82 5.69 7.15
C GLY A 501 3.36 5.05 8.45
N GLN A 502 3.61 3.75 8.61
CA GLN A 502 3.44 3.02 9.87
C GLN A 502 4.63 2.09 10.06
N ALA A 503 5.11 1.96 11.29
CA ALA A 503 6.21 1.06 11.61
C ALA A 503 6.15 0.57 13.05
N VAL A 504 6.65 -0.64 13.29
CA VAL A 504 6.89 -1.18 14.63
C VAL A 504 8.32 -1.71 14.72
N LEU A 505 9.21 -1.00 15.40
CA LEU A 505 10.59 -1.41 15.63
C LEU A 505 10.68 -2.35 16.83
N ILE A 506 11.42 -3.44 16.68
CA ILE A 506 11.72 -4.43 17.72
C ILE A 506 13.14 -4.19 18.25
N ASP A 507 13.26 -3.86 19.52
CA ASP A 507 14.54 -3.82 20.24
C ASP A 507 14.74 -5.17 20.95
N TRP A 508 15.53 -6.03 20.35
CA TRP A 508 15.80 -7.38 20.87
C TRP A 508 16.66 -7.39 22.14
N GLU A 509 17.45 -6.35 22.37
CA GLU A 509 18.31 -6.25 23.56
C GLU A 509 17.48 -5.88 24.79
N LYS A 510 16.58 -4.90 24.64
CA LYS A 510 15.70 -4.45 25.73
C LYS A 510 14.40 -5.25 25.80
N GLY A 511 14.09 -6.03 24.79
CA GLY A 511 12.80 -6.75 24.69
C GLY A 511 11.61 -5.82 24.47
N THR A 512 11.82 -4.59 23.94
CA THR A 512 10.79 -3.57 23.78
C THR A 512 10.39 -3.36 22.33
N LEU A 513 9.18 -2.84 22.13
CA LEU A 513 8.62 -2.42 20.84
C LEU A 513 8.48 -0.90 20.80
N THR A 514 8.76 -0.31 19.65
CA THR A 514 8.56 1.11 19.40
C THR A 514 7.66 1.27 18.18
N GLY A 515 6.43 1.76 18.39
CA GLY A 515 5.46 2.01 17.33
C GLY A 515 5.48 3.47 16.87
N ALA A 516 5.30 3.66 15.57
CA ALA A 516 5.21 4.96 14.93
C ALA A 516 4.05 4.99 13.92
N SER A 517 3.38 6.14 13.83
CA SER A 517 2.23 6.35 12.96
C SER A 517 2.23 7.77 12.39
N ASP A 518 1.92 7.89 11.11
CA ASP A 518 2.01 9.13 10.35
C ASP A 518 0.96 10.17 10.76
N PRO A 519 1.37 11.38 11.12
CA PRO A 519 0.43 12.47 11.42
C PRO A 519 -0.29 13.01 10.18
N ARG A 520 0.15 12.64 8.97
CA ARG A 520 -0.54 12.96 7.71
C ARG A 520 -1.81 12.14 7.51
N LYS A 521 -2.03 11.11 8.33
CA LYS A 521 -3.25 10.29 8.40
C LYS A 521 -3.85 10.40 9.81
N ASP A 522 -5.08 9.92 9.99
CA ASP A 522 -5.72 9.84 11.31
C ASP A 522 -5.10 8.76 12.21
N GLY A 523 -4.06 8.11 11.73
CA GLY A 523 -3.44 6.92 12.25
C GLY A 523 -2.93 7.00 13.68
N LEU A 524 -2.79 5.84 14.30
CA LEU A 524 -2.34 5.68 15.68
C LEU A 524 -1.45 4.43 15.82
N ALA A 525 -0.42 4.52 16.64
CA ALA A 525 0.28 3.37 17.18
C ALA A 525 -0.17 3.14 18.62
N LEU A 526 -0.48 1.90 19.00
CA LEU A 526 -0.81 1.47 20.36
C LEU A 526 -0.07 0.18 20.70
N GLY A 527 0.26 0.03 22.00
CA GLY A 527 0.88 -1.18 22.51
C GLY A 527 0.70 -1.33 24.02
N TYR A 528 1.04 -2.50 24.56
CA TYR A 528 0.97 -2.81 25.99
C TYR A 528 2.11 -3.73 26.40
#